data_6f1e6644c4a7a767bbc7f1d61e9fcb28
#
_entry.id   6f1e6644c4a7a767bbc7f1d61e9fcb28
#
_cell.length_a   1.000
_cell.length_b   1.000
_cell.length_c   1.000
_cell.angle_alpha   90.00
_cell.angle_beta   90.00
_cell.angle_gamma   90.00
#
_symmetry.space_group_name_H-M   'P 1'
#
loop_
_entity.id
_entity.type
_entity.pdbx_description
1 polymer ?
#
loop_
_entity_poly.entity_id
_entity_poly.type
_entity_poly.pdbx_seq_one_letter_code
_entity_poly.pdbx_strand_id
1 'polypeptide(L)'
;MVDAKVLVLICLSLASFDAVAGPPPVRLTERSLSLGNASDGHLVAGRTLGDRGPGYRVMAATRRRGYTWGTTELTDAIKRAALEVAGQYPKSTLIVANLSRESGGDIGPSVSHNSGRDADIAFYAIDERGRAVASDQLVLFDAEGNNAALGLRFDPARNWALVKAFLTDPSIQVQWLFCKGALREKLLLFARRAGEPEALIARASDVLGEPGNSSSHSEHFHIRIYCGLHERLLGCRNYGTLHAWVDDFADDVAARTAELVSSFSSKDDRVVLKAIALIGAIEGHTAGPALVTLIGSERALALRFAALETLVKLDGLSALIPSLNAVLSGGAQGELRVRLVDALSTIADPSSAATFLSLIGRRGEAPGIRARLARGLGLMRHGPAVPALVAALIERREVAQSAQEALLRITGRSFGAGKSAITKWQRWWSANQEAPRTDWLKAAFSERGVKFDPKRTKRALSKLVALMRKGGALSECAREVIRDVTGYSLKQEHYTDRQMYRFYRSWLLAGPR
;
A
#
# COMPACT_ATOMS: atom_id res chain seq x y z
N MET A 1 1.15 10.36 -11.86
CA MET A 1 2.08 11.06 -10.96
C MET A 1 1.65 12.51 -10.92
N VAL A 2 1.12 12.95 -9.80
CA VAL A 2 0.83 14.40 -9.59
C VAL A 2 2.17 15.06 -9.30
N ASP A 3 2.51 16.10 -10.06
CA ASP A 3 3.78 16.81 -9.94
C ASP A 3 3.95 17.32 -8.48
N ALA A 4 5.08 17.04 -7.86
CA ALA A 4 5.40 17.48 -6.49
C ALA A 4 5.26 19.01 -6.31
N LYS A 5 5.42 19.78 -7.40
CA LYS A 5 5.20 21.24 -7.42
C LYS A 5 3.73 21.63 -7.16
N VAL A 6 2.78 20.81 -7.59
CA VAL A 6 1.34 21.06 -7.37
C VAL A 6 0.97 20.83 -5.90
N LEU A 7 1.59 19.82 -5.25
CA LEU A 7 1.32 19.51 -3.84
C LEU A 7 1.87 20.61 -2.90
N VAL A 8 3.05 21.15 -3.20
CA VAL A 8 3.66 22.26 -2.44
C VAL A 8 2.82 23.55 -2.58
N LEU A 9 2.27 23.81 -3.78
CA LEU A 9 1.36 24.96 -3.97
C LEU A 9 0.04 24.80 -3.18
N ILE A 10 -0.47 23.58 -3.04
CA ILE A 10 -1.68 23.30 -2.25
C ILE A 10 -1.44 23.61 -0.77
N CYS A 11 -0.29 23.24 -0.22
CA CYS A 11 0.05 23.55 1.18
C CYS A 11 0.24 25.05 1.43
N LEU A 12 0.88 25.78 0.50
CA LEU A 12 1.15 27.21 0.66
C LEU A 12 -0.09 28.09 0.50
N SER A 13 -1.12 27.63 -0.23
CA SER A 13 -2.36 28.41 -0.46
C SER A 13 -3.47 28.14 0.54
N LEU A 14 -3.31 27.15 1.44
CA LEU A 14 -4.25 26.91 2.56
C LEU A 14 -4.10 27.92 3.71
N ALA A 15 -3.04 28.71 3.71
CA ALA A 15 -2.80 29.76 4.72
C ALA A 15 -3.76 30.98 4.62
N SER A 16 -4.68 31.02 3.65
CA SER A 16 -5.58 32.15 3.40
C SER A 16 -7.07 31.86 3.65
N PHE A 17 -7.40 30.90 4.52
CA PHE A 17 -8.77 30.76 4.98
C PHE A 17 -8.97 31.53 6.28
N ASP A 18 -9.33 32.81 6.16
CA ASP A 18 -9.87 33.59 7.26
C ASP A 18 -11.34 33.23 7.50
N ALA A 19 -11.65 33.08 8.78
CA ALA A 19 -12.95 33.16 9.45
C ALA A 19 -13.72 31.87 9.73
N VAL A 20 -13.24 31.09 10.71
CA VAL A 20 -14.03 30.63 11.90
C VAL A 20 -13.01 30.49 13.02
N ALA A 21 -13.32 30.93 14.25
CA ALA A 21 -12.43 30.89 15.40
C ALA A 21 -12.07 29.47 15.82
N GLY A 22 -11.13 28.88 15.10
CA GLY A 22 -10.43 27.66 15.43
C GLY A 22 -9.08 27.98 16.09
N PRO A 23 -8.35 26.99 16.58
CA PRO A 23 -7.02 27.19 17.16
C PRO A 23 -6.15 27.98 16.19
N PRO A 24 -5.23 28.83 16.68
CA PRO A 24 -4.43 29.71 15.84
C PRO A 24 -3.74 28.94 14.74
N PRO A 25 -3.66 29.47 13.50
CA PRO A 25 -3.02 28.76 12.41
C PRO A 25 -1.57 28.42 12.78
N VAL A 26 -1.26 27.15 12.83
CA VAL A 26 0.12 26.68 13.03
C VAL A 26 0.94 27.24 11.88
N ARG A 27 1.90 28.10 12.17
CA ARG A 27 2.83 28.62 11.15
C ARG A 27 3.56 27.42 10.56
N LEU A 28 3.30 27.10 9.29
CA LEU A 28 3.96 25.99 8.56
C LEU A 28 5.49 26.09 8.55
N THR A 29 6.05 27.24 8.94
CA THR A 29 7.48 27.50 9.04
C THR A 29 8.12 26.95 10.32
N GLU A 30 7.36 26.48 11.31
CA GLU A 30 7.90 26.07 12.61
C GLU A 30 7.91 24.56 12.82
N ARG A 31 7.15 23.80 12.04
CA ARG A 31 7.11 22.32 12.11
C ARG A 31 7.31 21.69 10.75
N SER A 32 8.02 20.58 10.74
CA SER A 32 8.09 19.71 9.56
C SER A 32 6.74 19.06 9.29
N LEU A 33 6.50 18.66 8.06
CA LEU A 33 5.30 17.96 7.66
C LEU A 33 5.65 16.70 6.85
N SER A 34 5.21 15.56 7.31
CA SER A 34 5.24 14.31 6.58
C SER A 34 4.01 14.21 5.67
N LEU A 35 4.19 13.84 4.41
CA LEU A 35 3.12 13.64 3.44
C LEU A 35 3.25 12.26 2.79
N GLY A 36 2.14 11.64 2.44
CA GLY A 36 2.12 10.28 1.91
C GLY A 36 2.48 9.24 2.96
N ASN A 37 3.03 8.11 2.53
CA ASN A 37 3.46 7.04 3.44
C ASN A 37 4.99 6.87 3.44
N ALA A 38 5.48 5.95 4.26
CA ALA A 38 6.91 5.73 4.44
C ALA A 38 7.66 5.28 3.17
N SER A 39 6.97 4.65 2.22
CA SER A 39 7.56 4.11 0.97
C SER A 39 7.14 4.90 -0.29
N ASP A 40 6.21 5.83 -0.15
CA ASP A 40 5.75 6.74 -1.20
C ASP A 40 5.31 8.04 -0.51
N GLY A 41 6.27 8.87 -0.14
CA GLY A 41 6.01 10.07 0.61
C GLY A 41 7.06 11.16 0.43
N HIS A 42 6.78 12.29 1.05
CA HIS A 42 7.61 13.50 1.01
C HIS A 42 7.72 14.11 2.40
N LEU A 43 8.79 14.87 2.61
CA LEU A 43 9.05 15.63 3.81
C LEU A 43 9.08 17.12 3.45
N VAL A 44 8.24 17.94 4.09
CA VAL A 44 8.22 19.38 3.90
C VAL A 44 8.81 20.05 5.15
N ALA A 45 9.67 21.02 4.99
CA ALA A 45 10.38 21.70 6.07
C ALA A 45 11.07 20.74 7.04
N GLY A 46 11.70 19.67 6.50
CA GLY A 46 12.41 18.66 7.27
C GLY A 46 13.42 19.25 8.24
N ARG A 47 13.64 18.58 9.37
CA ARG A 47 14.65 18.95 10.36
C ARG A 47 15.85 18.05 10.25
N THR A 48 17.04 18.63 10.18
CA THR A 48 18.27 17.83 10.30
C THR A 48 18.50 17.43 11.75
N LEU A 49 18.91 16.19 11.96
CA LEU A 49 19.31 15.72 13.28
C LEU A 49 20.59 16.42 13.77
N GLY A 50 21.42 16.91 12.83
CA GLY A 50 22.76 17.41 13.09
C GLY A 50 23.78 16.27 13.18
N ASP A 51 25.06 16.60 13.09
CA ASP A 51 26.14 15.61 13.03
C ASP A 51 26.35 14.88 14.36
N ARG A 52 26.14 15.59 15.45
CA ARG A 52 26.29 15.11 16.84
C ARG A 52 25.53 15.98 17.83
N GLY A 53 25.23 15.43 18.98
CA GLY A 53 24.66 16.12 20.11
C GLY A 53 24.86 15.34 21.40
N PRO A 54 24.27 15.79 22.52
CA PRO A 54 24.35 15.08 23.79
C PRO A 54 23.87 13.65 23.65
N GLY A 55 24.72 12.68 23.92
CA GLY A 55 24.40 11.25 23.88
C GLY A 55 24.31 10.62 22.47
N TYR A 56 24.46 11.35 21.36
CA TYR A 56 24.43 10.76 20.02
C TYR A 56 25.46 11.34 19.05
N ARG A 57 25.72 10.58 17.99
CA ARG A 57 26.34 11.06 16.74
C ARG A 57 25.78 10.33 15.52
N VAL A 58 25.79 11.02 14.38
CA VAL A 58 25.38 10.46 13.09
C VAL A 58 26.59 9.83 12.40
N MET A 59 26.41 8.65 11.80
CA MET A 59 27.45 7.94 11.05
C MET A 59 28.03 8.81 9.93
N ALA A 60 29.35 8.74 9.71
CA ALA A 60 30.02 9.48 8.64
C ALA A 60 29.45 9.17 7.25
N ALA A 61 29.09 7.93 6.99
CA ALA A 61 28.49 7.52 5.72
C ALA A 61 27.10 8.15 5.48
N THR A 62 26.27 8.25 6.52
CA THR A 62 24.95 8.89 6.49
C THR A 62 25.07 10.39 6.19
N ARG A 63 26.00 11.08 6.86
CA ARG A 63 26.28 12.51 6.62
C ARG A 63 26.71 12.77 5.19
N ARG A 64 27.63 11.97 4.65
CA ARG A 64 28.07 12.10 3.24
C ARG A 64 26.94 11.91 2.23
N ARG A 65 25.93 11.08 2.55
CA ARG A 65 24.76 10.84 1.69
C ARG A 65 23.67 11.89 1.86
N GLY A 66 23.75 12.75 2.89
CA GLY A 66 22.71 13.73 3.22
C GLY A 66 21.43 13.11 3.79
N TYR A 67 21.48 11.90 4.36
CA TYR A 67 20.30 11.19 4.90
C TYR A 67 20.14 11.47 6.40
N THR A 68 20.16 12.75 6.77
CA THR A 68 20.13 13.21 8.16
C THR A 68 18.84 13.94 8.54
N TRP A 69 17.83 13.91 7.65
CA TRP A 69 16.62 14.70 7.78
C TRP A 69 15.44 13.84 8.25
N GLY A 70 14.57 14.40 9.06
CA GLY A 70 13.36 13.75 9.52
C GLY A 70 12.30 14.77 9.92
N THR A 71 11.17 14.27 10.41
CA THR A 71 10.19 15.14 11.06
C THR A 71 10.78 15.70 12.36
N THR A 72 10.28 16.84 12.79
CA THR A 72 10.67 17.45 14.08
C THR A 72 10.47 16.45 15.22
N GLU A 73 9.32 15.77 15.23
CA GLU A 73 8.94 14.80 16.24
C GLU A 73 9.96 13.65 16.32
N LEU A 74 10.34 13.05 15.18
CA LEU A 74 11.30 11.95 15.14
C LEU A 74 12.72 12.41 15.54
N THR A 75 13.20 13.52 14.97
CA THR A 75 14.55 14.01 15.26
C THR A 75 14.71 14.41 16.72
N ASP A 76 13.68 15.02 17.30
CA ASP A 76 13.73 15.41 18.72
C ASP A 76 13.53 14.22 19.66
N ALA A 77 12.72 13.22 19.29
CA ALA A 77 12.62 11.96 20.05
C ALA A 77 13.96 11.21 20.08
N ILE A 78 14.68 11.13 18.95
CA ILE A 78 16.03 10.53 18.91
C ILE A 78 16.98 11.25 19.87
N LYS A 79 16.97 12.59 19.89
CA LYS A 79 17.82 13.38 20.81
C LYS A 79 17.48 13.12 22.28
N ARG A 80 16.18 13.12 22.63
CA ARG A 80 15.71 12.83 24.01
C ARG A 80 16.09 11.42 24.43
N ALA A 81 15.80 10.42 23.62
CA ALA A 81 16.14 9.03 23.92
C ALA A 81 17.65 8.81 24.10
N ALA A 82 18.48 9.44 23.24
CA ALA A 82 19.94 9.38 23.37
C ALA A 82 20.43 10.02 24.69
N LEU A 83 19.86 11.17 25.05
CA LEU A 83 20.17 11.87 26.28
C LEU A 83 19.79 11.07 27.53
N GLU A 84 18.59 10.45 27.51
CA GLU A 84 18.08 9.60 28.58
C GLU A 84 18.99 8.38 28.80
N VAL A 85 19.34 7.65 27.72
CA VAL A 85 20.26 6.51 27.82
C VAL A 85 21.64 6.94 28.29
N ALA A 86 22.17 8.08 27.82
CA ALA A 86 23.48 8.59 28.27
C ALA A 86 23.47 9.02 29.74
N GLY A 87 22.33 9.51 30.23
CA GLY A 87 22.13 9.85 31.65
C GLY A 87 22.11 8.61 32.53
N GLN A 88 21.41 7.56 32.11
CA GLN A 88 21.32 6.28 32.83
C GLN A 88 22.63 5.46 32.74
N TYR A 89 23.28 5.49 31.59
CA TYR A 89 24.50 4.74 31.29
C TYR A 89 25.61 5.70 30.82
N PRO A 90 26.41 6.30 31.70
CA PRO A 90 27.47 7.25 31.33
C PRO A 90 28.44 6.69 30.28
N LYS A 91 28.91 7.55 29.39
CA LYS A 91 29.77 7.21 28.23
C LYS A 91 29.06 6.42 27.10
N SER A 92 27.74 6.27 27.16
CA SER A 92 26.98 5.74 26.03
C SER A 92 26.84 6.81 24.94
N THR A 93 27.01 6.40 23.67
CA THR A 93 26.78 7.26 22.51
C THR A 93 25.91 6.50 21.54
N LEU A 94 24.72 7.01 21.27
CA LEU A 94 23.82 6.47 20.26
C LEU A 94 24.38 6.76 18.87
N ILE A 95 24.52 5.74 18.06
CA ILE A 95 24.93 5.89 16.65
C ILE A 95 23.69 5.87 15.78
N VAL A 96 23.47 6.97 15.05
CA VAL A 96 22.34 7.12 14.15
C VAL A 96 22.80 6.94 12.71
N ALA A 97 22.18 6.03 12.00
CA ALA A 97 22.41 5.74 10.59
C ALA A 97 21.42 6.56 9.72
N ASN A 98 20.78 5.94 8.73
CA ASN A 98 19.97 6.72 7.79
C ASN A 98 18.67 7.20 8.42
N LEU A 99 18.33 8.44 8.13
CA LEU A 99 17.00 9.00 8.20
C LEU A 99 16.51 9.20 6.75
N SER A 100 15.96 10.35 6.42
CA SER A 100 15.48 10.75 5.12
C SER A 100 16.40 11.78 4.45
N ARG A 101 16.06 12.15 3.21
CA ARG A 101 16.56 13.37 2.55
C ARG A 101 15.81 14.59 3.06
N GLU A 102 16.33 15.77 2.76
CA GLU A 102 15.72 17.06 3.16
C GLU A 102 14.24 17.17 2.75
N SER A 103 13.92 16.80 1.52
CA SER A 103 12.55 16.82 0.99
C SER A 103 11.87 15.44 0.96
N GLY A 104 12.45 14.44 1.60
CA GLY A 104 11.93 13.07 1.51
C GLY A 104 12.25 12.39 0.18
N GLY A 105 11.43 11.40 -0.18
CA GLY A 105 11.63 10.56 -1.37
C GLY A 105 12.64 9.44 -1.14
N ASP A 106 12.85 8.63 -2.19
CA ASP A 106 13.65 7.41 -2.11
C ASP A 106 15.08 7.65 -1.65
N ILE A 107 15.54 6.76 -0.76
CA ILE A 107 16.96 6.61 -0.44
C ILE A 107 17.45 5.24 -0.95
N GLY A 108 18.63 5.21 -1.58
CA GLY A 108 19.13 4.00 -2.26
C GLY A 108 19.22 2.73 -1.42
N PRO A 109 19.53 2.78 -0.10
CA PRO A 109 19.65 1.57 0.72
C PRO A 109 18.33 0.98 1.22
N SER A 110 17.20 1.69 1.12
CA SER A 110 15.93 1.28 1.72
C SER A 110 14.74 1.58 0.82
N VAL A 111 13.66 0.81 0.98
CA VAL A 111 12.36 1.04 0.33
C VAL A 111 11.44 1.95 1.15
N SER A 112 11.89 2.41 2.30
CA SER A 112 11.18 3.36 3.16
C SER A 112 12.07 4.58 3.45
N HIS A 113 11.77 5.36 4.49
CA HIS A 113 12.40 6.65 4.79
C HIS A 113 11.94 7.82 3.91
N ASN A 114 10.93 7.62 3.05
CA ASN A 114 10.54 8.64 2.08
C ASN A 114 9.84 9.86 2.71
N SER A 115 9.23 9.68 3.87
CA SER A 115 8.38 10.71 4.50
C SER A 115 8.97 11.33 5.78
N GLY A 116 10.22 11.00 6.13
CA GLY A 116 10.91 11.57 7.29
C GLY A 116 10.48 10.99 8.66
N ARG A 117 9.70 9.91 8.68
CA ARG A 117 9.22 9.25 9.90
C ARG A 117 9.96 7.96 10.24
N ASP A 118 11.00 7.63 9.49
CA ASP A 118 11.83 6.43 9.66
C ASP A 118 13.27 6.82 10.00
N ALA A 119 13.91 6.03 10.85
CA ALA A 119 15.35 6.13 11.13
C ALA A 119 15.97 4.77 11.44
N ASP A 120 17.19 4.55 10.97
CA ASP A 120 18.03 3.42 11.34
C ASP A 120 18.93 3.82 12.51
N ILE A 121 18.91 3.07 13.59
CA ILE A 121 19.63 3.37 14.84
C ILE A 121 20.43 2.14 15.24
N ALA A 122 21.77 2.25 15.26
CA ALA A 122 22.64 1.15 15.61
C ALA A 122 22.36 0.65 17.04
N PHE A 123 22.48 -0.65 17.25
CA PHE A 123 22.41 -1.22 18.57
C PHE A 123 23.55 -0.73 19.46
N TYR A 124 23.29 -0.49 20.74
CA TYR A 124 24.32 -0.37 21.72
C TYR A 124 25.07 -1.69 21.90
N ALA A 125 26.36 -1.60 21.94
CA ALA A 125 27.27 -2.72 22.09
C ALA A 125 28.29 -2.50 23.24
N ILE A 126 28.78 -3.61 23.77
CA ILE A 126 29.88 -3.63 24.78
C ILE A 126 31.01 -4.54 24.29
N ASP A 127 32.22 -4.20 24.70
CA ASP A 127 33.40 -5.06 24.53
C ASP A 127 33.43 -6.22 25.56
N GLU A 128 34.42 -7.06 25.47
CA GLU A 128 34.62 -8.19 26.39
C GLU A 128 34.78 -7.76 27.86
N ARG A 129 35.20 -6.51 28.11
CA ARG A 129 35.35 -5.92 29.45
C ARG A 129 34.06 -5.21 29.92
N GLY A 130 32.95 -5.31 29.16
CA GLY A 130 31.68 -4.65 29.48
C GLY A 130 31.65 -3.15 29.24
N ARG A 131 32.63 -2.57 28.56
CA ARG A 131 32.68 -1.14 28.24
C ARG A 131 31.85 -0.84 27.00
N ALA A 132 31.09 0.26 27.03
CA ALA A 132 30.33 0.71 25.88
C ALA A 132 31.24 1.03 24.67
N VAL A 133 30.87 0.53 23.51
CA VAL A 133 31.58 0.77 22.24
C VAL A 133 30.62 1.42 21.24
N ALA A 134 30.99 2.60 20.75
CA ALA A 134 30.28 3.33 19.72
C ALA A 134 31.02 3.13 18.37
N SER A 135 30.54 2.25 17.53
CA SER A 135 31.11 1.98 16.20
C SER A 135 30.57 2.96 15.16
N ASP A 136 31.39 3.41 14.20
CA ASP A 136 30.92 4.18 13.03
C ASP A 136 30.45 3.27 11.89
N GLN A 137 30.17 2.02 12.20
CA GLN A 137 29.60 1.01 11.32
C GLN A 137 28.46 0.30 12.04
N LEU A 138 27.46 -0.16 11.29
CA LEU A 138 26.43 -1.06 11.81
C LEU A 138 27.08 -2.42 12.11
N VAL A 139 26.96 -2.89 13.34
CA VAL A 139 27.57 -4.14 13.81
C VAL A 139 26.54 -5.25 13.79
N LEU A 140 26.76 -6.25 12.96
CA LEU A 140 25.94 -7.46 12.89
C LEU A 140 26.09 -8.31 14.15
N PHE A 141 24.96 -8.71 14.75
CA PHE A 141 24.94 -9.65 15.86
C PHE A 141 24.28 -10.97 15.47
N ASP A 142 24.85 -12.09 15.93
CA ASP A 142 24.27 -13.41 15.80
C ASP A 142 22.98 -13.58 16.66
N ALA A 143 22.46 -14.80 16.76
CA ALA A 143 21.29 -15.09 17.60
C ALA A 143 21.62 -14.99 19.10
N GLU A 144 22.85 -15.25 19.47
CA GLU A 144 23.37 -15.17 20.83
C GLU A 144 23.68 -13.73 21.25
N GLY A 145 23.66 -12.78 20.29
CA GLY A 145 23.98 -11.37 20.50
C GLY A 145 25.47 -11.08 20.47
N ASN A 146 26.29 -11.89 19.79
CA ASN A 146 27.73 -11.70 19.67
C ASN A 146 28.12 -11.25 18.26
N ASN A 147 29.24 -10.51 18.19
CA ASN A 147 30.03 -10.33 17.00
C ASN A 147 31.47 -10.73 17.31
N ALA A 148 31.80 -11.99 17.04
CA ALA A 148 33.12 -12.55 17.37
C ALA A 148 34.27 -11.86 16.62
N ALA A 149 34.03 -11.38 15.38
CA ALA A 149 35.06 -10.72 14.58
C ALA A 149 35.54 -9.39 15.18
N LEU A 150 34.67 -8.70 15.91
CA LEU A 150 34.96 -7.41 16.55
C LEU A 150 35.12 -7.53 18.07
N GLY A 151 34.92 -8.72 18.67
CA GLY A 151 34.90 -8.90 20.12
C GLY A 151 33.78 -8.10 20.81
N LEU A 152 32.65 -7.92 20.15
CA LEU A 152 31.55 -7.11 20.65
C LEU A 152 30.32 -7.98 20.99
N ARG A 153 29.56 -7.50 21.97
CA ARG A 153 28.28 -8.10 22.37
C ARG A 153 27.18 -7.05 22.36
N PHE A 154 25.99 -7.47 21.94
CA PHE A 154 24.75 -6.71 22.06
C PHE A 154 24.50 -6.42 23.54
N ASP A 155 24.16 -5.18 23.87
CA ASP A 155 23.89 -4.75 25.25
C ASP A 155 22.39 -4.69 25.53
N PRO A 156 21.77 -5.71 26.13
CA PRO A 156 20.34 -5.69 26.39
C PRO A 156 19.89 -4.53 27.29
N ALA A 157 20.70 -4.10 28.23
CA ALA A 157 20.35 -3.06 29.18
C ALA A 157 20.22 -1.69 28.52
N ARG A 158 21.22 -1.27 27.74
CA ARG A 158 21.20 0.02 27.02
C ARG A 158 20.18 0.01 25.88
N ASN A 159 20.08 -1.10 25.16
CA ASN A 159 19.11 -1.23 24.08
C ASN A 159 17.66 -1.26 24.61
N TRP A 160 17.41 -1.88 25.77
CA TRP A 160 16.11 -1.80 26.42
C TRP A 160 15.79 -0.37 26.89
N ALA A 161 16.75 0.33 27.49
CA ALA A 161 16.56 1.73 27.86
C ALA A 161 16.19 2.61 26.66
N LEU A 162 16.81 2.38 25.49
CA LEU A 162 16.46 3.06 24.24
C LEU A 162 15.04 2.74 23.79
N VAL A 163 14.66 1.45 23.78
CA VAL A 163 13.29 1.01 23.43
C VAL A 163 12.28 1.67 24.37
N LYS A 164 12.54 1.63 25.67
CA LYS A 164 11.68 2.26 26.70
C LYS A 164 11.55 3.76 26.46
N ALA A 165 12.65 4.48 26.23
CA ALA A 165 12.64 5.92 25.98
C ALA A 165 11.75 6.27 24.78
N PHE A 166 11.80 5.53 23.68
CA PHE A 166 10.92 5.76 22.53
C PHE A 166 9.45 5.43 22.83
N LEU A 167 9.18 4.34 23.55
CA LEU A 167 7.80 3.92 23.85
C LEU A 167 7.11 4.80 24.89
N THR A 168 7.86 5.50 25.72
CA THR A 168 7.32 6.39 26.76
C THR A 168 7.40 7.88 26.38
N ASP A 169 7.99 8.22 25.24
CA ASP A 169 8.01 9.60 24.75
C ASP A 169 6.60 10.06 24.35
N PRO A 170 6.02 11.07 25.02
CA PRO A 170 4.65 11.50 24.76
C PRO A 170 4.47 12.24 23.43
N SER A 171 5.55 12.62 22.76
CA SER A 171 5.50 13.40 21.52
C SER A 171 5.45 12.55 20.27
N ILE A 172 5.65 11.23 20.39
CA ILE A 172 5.61 10.29 19.28
C ILE A 172 4.81 9.04 19.64
N GLN A 173 4.28 8.40 18.63
CA GLN A 173 3.72 7.05 18.73
C GLN A 173 4.53 6.13 17.81
N VAL A 174 5.20 5.14 18.40
CA VAL A 174 6.05 4.21 17.66
C VAL A 174 5.19 3.18 16.95
N GLN A 175 5.36 3.05 15.64
CA GLN A 175 4.74 1.99 14.85
C GLN A 175 5.61 0.74 14.83
N TRP A 176 6.91 0.91 14.56
CA TRP A 176 7.87 -0.19 14.48
C TRP A 176 9.21 0.18 15.10
N LEU A 177 9.82 -0.81 15.72
CA LEU A 177 11.24 -0.87 16.08
C LEU A 177 11.76 -2.22 15.58
N PHE A 178 11.91 -2.36 14.25
CA PHE A 178 12.33 -3.63 13.68
C PHE A 178 13.71 -4.03 14.15
N CYS A 179 13.82 -5.27 14.58
CA CYS A 179 15.08 -5.92 14.94
C CYS A 179 14.96 -7.43 14.75
N LYS A 180 16.09 -8.12 14.67
CA LYS A 180 16.14 -9.60 14.58
C LYS A 180 15.41 -10.26 15.75
N GLY A 181 14.58 -11.27 15.46
CA GLY A 181 13.74 -11.94 16.45
C GLY A 181 14.49 -12.47 17.68
N ALA A 182 15.70 -13.03 17.51
CA ALA A 182 16.53 -13.49 18.63
C ALA A 182 16.98 -12.34 19.55
N LEU A 183 17.25 -11.15 19.00
CA LEU A 183 17.62 -9.96 19.78
C LEU A 183 16.39 -9.37 20.48
N ARG A 184 15.23 -9.39 19.84
CA ARG A 184 13.94 -9.05 20.45
C ARG A 184 13.69 -9.88 21.71
N GLU A 185 13.85 -11.21 21.64
CA GLU A 185 13.64 -12.10 22.80
C GLU A 185 14.60 -11.75 23.96
N LYS A 186 15.85 -11.38 23.66
CA LYS A 186 16.80 -10.92 24.68
C LYS A 186 16.34 -9.62 25.36
N LEU A 187 15.78 -8.69 24.60
CA LEU A 187 15.25 -7.42 25.14
C LEU A 187 14.05 -7.67 26.05
N LEU A 188 13.08 -8.47 25.59
CA LEU A 188 11.87 -8.77 26.37
C LEU A 188 12.21 -9.58 27.64
N LEU A 189 13.18 -10.50 27.55
CA LEU A 189 13.66 -11.23 28.73
C LEU A 189 14.35 -10.30 29.73
N PHE A 190 15.18 -9.37 29.24
CA PHE A 190 15.83 -8.36 30.09
C PHE A 190 14.76 -7.50 30.79
N ALA A 191 13.77 -6.99 30.06
CA ALA A 191 12.68 -6.18 30.59
C ALA A 191 11.93 -6.87 31.73
N ARG A 192 11.55 -8.14 31.53
CA ARG A 192 10.88 -8.94 32.58
C ARG A 192 11.76 -9.10 33.82
N ARG A 193 13.05 -9.40 33.63
CA ARG A 193 14.01 -9.52 34.74
C ARG A 193 14.26 -8.21 35.48
N ALA A 194 14.16 -7.09 34.78
CA ALA A 194 14.29 -5.76 35.35
C ALA A 194 13.00 -5.28 36.08
N GLY A 195 11.92 -6.06 36.04
CA GLY A 195 10.65 -5.71 36.67
C GLY A 195 9.88 -4.59 35.95
N GLU A 196 10.07 -4.44 34.65
CA GLU A 196 9.34 -3.43 33.86
C GLU A 196 7.82 -3.74 33.85
N PRO A 197 6.96 -2.72 33.76
CA PRO A 197 5.51 -2.92 33.69
C PRO A 197 5.09 -3.81 32.52
N GLU A 198 4.19 -4.76 32.78
CA GLU A 198 3.75 -5.72 31.74
C GLU A 198 3.11 -5.01 30.53
N ALA A 199 2.38 -3.91 30.75
CA ALA A 199 1.84 -3.09 29.66
C ALA A 199 2.92 -2.52 28.74
N LEU A 200 4.08 -2.11 29.29
CA LEU A 200 5.21 -1.64 28.50
C LEU A 200 5.88 -2.79 27.74
N ILE A 201 6.02 -3.95 28.38
CA ILE A 201 6.56 -5.17 27.73
C ILE A 201 5.66 -5.61 26.59
N ALA A 202 4.34 -5.59 26.77
CA ALA A 202 3.38 -5.91 25.71
C ALA A 202 3.52 -4.94 24.53
N ARG A 203 3.52 -3.62 24.77
CA ARG A 203 3.75 -2.62 23.70
C ARG A 203 5.09 -2.84 22.99
N ALA A 204 6.17 -3.11 23.74
CA ALA A 204 7.47 -3.42 23.14
C ALA A 204 7.41 -4.69 22.28
N SER A 205 6.69 -5.73 22.75
CA SER A 205 6.48 -6.96 21.98
C SER A 205 5.77 -6.74 20.65
N ASP A 206 4.83 -5.80 20.59
CA ASP A 206 4.07 -5.48 19.37
C ASP A 206 4.92 -4.71 18.35
N VAL A 207 5.77 -3.77 18.79
CA VAL A 207 6.57 -2.93 17.89
C VAL A 207 7.92 -3.55 17.51
N LEU A 208 8.49 -4.40 18.40
CA LEU A 208 9.73 -5.12 18.13
C LEU A 208 9.41 -6.32 17.23
N GLY A 209 9.54 -6.16 15.93
CA GLY A 209 9.23 -7.19 14.96
C GLY A 209 10.36 -7.40 13.96
N GLU A 210 10.19 -8.39 13.12
CA GLU A 210 11.06 -8.67 11.98
C GLU A 210 10.21 -8.55 10.71
N PRO A 211 10.56 -7.65 9.76
CA PRO A 211 9.74 -7.48 8.57
C PRO A 211 9.84 -8.71 7.67
N GLY A 212 8.69 -9.21 7.19
CA GLY A 212 8.62 -10.45 6.41
C GLY A 212 9.22 -10.39 4.99
N ASN A 213 9.64 -9.21 4.52
CA ASN A 213 10.05 -8.96 3.14
C ASN A 213 11.33 -8.13 2.99
N SER A 214 12.10 -7.95 4.05
CA SER A 214 13.38 -7.21 4.03
C SER A 214 14.49 -7.96 4.78
N SER A 215 15.67 -7.32 4.94
CA SER A 215 16.78 -7.84 5.74
C SER A 215 16.39 -8.04 7.20
N SER A 216 17.07 -8.94 7.89
CA SER A 216 16.74 -9.39 9.25
C SER A 216 17.03 -8.36 10.37
N HIS A 217 17.41 -7.12 10.07
CA HIS A 217 17.74 -6.07 11.07
C HIS A 217 18.56 -6.59 12.25
N SER A 218 19.69 -7.25 11.93
CA SER A 218 20.58 -7.83 12.93
C SER A 218 21.69 -6.88 13.40
N GLU A 219 21.71 -5.64 12.89
CA GLU A 219 22.73 -4.62 13.16
C GLU A 219 22.18 -3.29 13.68
N HIS A 220 20.85 -3.07 13.60
CA HIS A 220 20.21 -1.81 14.00
C HIS A 220 18.75 -1.99 14.34
N PHE A 221 18.16 -1.03 15.05
CA PHE A 221 16.72 -0.80 15.06
C PHE A 221 16.33 0.05 13.84
N HIS A 222 15.33 -0.38 13.12
CA HIS A 222 14.62 0.50 12.20
C HIS A 222 13.37 1.03 12.93
N ILE A 223 13.41 2.29 13.35
CA ILE A 223 12.25 2.95 13.96
C ILE A 223 11.37 3.57 12.90
N ARG A 224 10.06 3.42 13.08
CA ARG A 224 9.01 4.18 12.39
C ARG A 224 8.03 4.72 13.40
N ILE A 225 7.63 5.98 13.22
CA ILE A 225 6.58 6.61 14.02
C ILE A 225 5.30 6.80 13.18
N TYR A 226 4.14 6.81 13.85
CA TYR A 226 2.87 7.16 13.23
C TYR A 226 2.79 8.63 12.85
N CYS A 227 1.87 8.94 11.92
CA CYS A 227 1.48 10.33 11.64
C CYS A 227 0.84 10.95 12.89
N GLY A 228 1.23 12.17 13.22
CA GLY A 228 0.47 12.98 14.18
C GLY A 228 -0.84 13.50 13.57
N LEU A 229 -1.79 13.94 14.42
CA LEU A 229 -3.11 14.45 13.96
C LEU A 229 -2.96 15.51 12.85
N HIS A 230 -2.11 16.51 13.08
CA HIS A 230 -1.92 17.59 12.10
C HIS A 230 -1.46 17.08 10.73
N GLU A 231 -0.49 16.18 10.72
CA GLU A 231 0.02 15.57 9.48
C GLU A 231 -1.03 14.68 8.83
N ARG A 232 -1.80 13.93 9.64
CA ARG A 232 -2.89 13.06 9.16
C ARG A 232 -3.96 13.85 8.41
N LEU A 233 -4.33 15.03 8.93
CA LEU A 233 -5.30 15.94 8.30
C LEU A 233 -4.76 16.66 7.05
N LEU A 234 -3.47 16.54 6.75
CA LEU A 234 -2.82 17.13 5.58
C LEU A 234 -2.33 16.08 4.55
N GLY A 235 -2.57 14.80 4.80
CA GLY A 235 -2.28 13.74 3.83
C GLY A 235 -1.10 12.83 4.20
N CYS A 236 -0.64 12.86 5.44
CA CYS A 236 0.20 11.79 5.97
C CYS A 236 -0.63 10.52 6.12
N ARG A 237 -0.08 9.39 5.73
CA ARG A 237 -0.75 8.08 5.78
C ARG A 237 0.08 7.07 6.55
N ASN A 238 -0.58 6.38 7.48
CA ASN A 238 0.00 5.23 8.15
C ASN A 238 -0.14 4.01 7.23
N TYR A 239 0.98 3.36 6.92
CA TYR A 239 1.00 2.13 6.12
C TYR A 239 1.41 0.94 6.99
N GLY A 240 0.64 -0.15 6.91
CA GLY A 240 0.86 -1.35 7.70
C GLY A 240 -0.02 -1.40 8.96
N THR A 241 0.45 -2.10 9.99
CA THR A 241 -0.33 -2.34 11.20
C THR A 241 -0.64 -1.05 11.95
N LEU A 242 -1.89 -0.86 12.34
CA LEU A 242 -2.32 0.09 13.35
C LEU A 242 -2.48 -0.68 14.67
N HIS A 243 -1.69 -0.35 15.67
CA HIS A 243 -1.76 -1.00 16.97
C HIS A 243 -2.98 -0.52 17.76
N ALA A 244 -3.57 -1.39 18.58
CA ALA A 244 -4.83 -1.12 19.28
C ALA A 244 -4.79 0.07 20.27
N TRP A 245 -3.60 0.52 20.68
CA TRP A 245 -3.43 1.68 21.56
C TRP A 245 -3.23 3.01 20.82
N VAL A 246 -3.29 3.00 19.48
CA VAL A 246 -3.02 4.18 18.64
C VAL A 246 -4.34 4.74 18.15
N ASP A 247 -4.53 6.03 18.31
CA ASP A 247 -5.61 6.76 17.67
C ASP A 247 -5.28 6.97 16.18
N ASP A 248 -6.15 6.54 15.28
CA ASP A 248 -6.05 6.77 13.84
C ASP A 248 -6.69 8.09 13.40
N PHE A 249 -7.24 8.84 14.33
CA PHE A 249 -7.92 10.11 14.12
C PHE A 249 -9.10 10.02 13.13
N ALA A 250 -9.82 8.90 13.13
CA ALA A 250 -10.90 8.64 12.18
C ALA A 250 -11.99 9.72 12.23
N ASP A 251 -12.39 10.14 13.43
CA ASP A 251 -13.40 11.18 13.62
C ASP A 251 -12.92 12.55 13.13
N ASP A 252 -11.66 12.91 13.40
CA ASP A 252 -11.06 14.16 12.92
C ASP A 252 -10.95 14.16 11.38
N VAL A 253 -10.55 13.04 10.78
CA VAL A 253 -10.52 12.88 9.31
C VAL A 253 -11.92 12.99 8.73
N ALA A 254 -12.94 12.39 9.37
CA ALA A 254 -14.33 12.50 8.92
C ALA A 254 -14.84 13.95 9.00
N ALA A 255 -14.59 14.65 10.10
CA ALA A 255 -14.93 16.06 10.28
C ALA A 255 -14.24 16.93 9.21
N ARG A 256 -12.94 16.75 9.01
CA ARG A 256 -12.19 17.46 7.97
C ARG A 256 -12.72 17.16 6.56
N THR A 257 -13.10 15.93 6.31
CA THR A 257 -13.71 15.53 5.03
C THR A 257 -15.03 16.25 4.80
N ALA A 258 -15.88 16.39 5.81
CA ALA A 258 -17.14 17.13 5.71
C ALA A 258 -16.92 18.62 5.40
N GLU A 259 -15.92 19.26 6.02
CA GLU A 259 -15.51 20.62 5.68
C GLU A 259 -15.08 20.76 4.21
N LEU A 260 -14.28 19.82 3.73
CA LEU A 260 -13.81 19.81 2.33
C LEU A 260 -14.95 19.59 1.35
N VAL A 261 -15.91 18.71 1.67
CA VAL A 261 -17.12 18.47 0.87
C VAL A 261 -17.97 19.74 0.79
N SER A 262 -18.08 20.53 1.86
CA SER A 262 -18.82 21.79 1.82
C SER A 262 -18.30 22.76 0.76
N SER A 263 -17.00 22.68 0.44
CA SER A 263 -16.35 23.48 -0.61
C SER A 263 -16.82 23.12 -2.03
N PHE A 264 -17.51 22.00 -2.24
CA PHE A 264 -18.02 21.62 -3.58
C PHE A 264 -19.11 22.56 -4.08
N SER A 265 -19.73 23.35 -3.22
CA SER A 265 -20.67 24.43 -3.59
C SER A 265 -19.99 25.68 -4.16
N SER A 266 -18.67 25.80 -4.03
CA SER A 266 -17.92 26.97 -4.54
C SER A 266 -18.07 27.11 -6.05
N LYS A 267 -18.18 28.37 -6.51
CA LYS A 267 -18.15 28.73 -7.94
C LYS A 267 -16.72 28.72 -8.51
N ASP A 268 -15.69 28.81 -7.68
CA ASP A 268 -14.29 28.70 -8.09
C ASP A 268 -13.88 27.22 -8.17
N ASP A 269 -13.73 26.71 -9.39
CA ASP A 269 -13.34 25.34 -9.65
C ASP A 269 -11.98 24.96 -9.04
N ARG A 270 -11.08 25.94 -8.85
CA ARG A 270 -9.77 25.69 -8.19
C ARG A 270 -9.94 25.31 -6.72
N VAL A 271 -10.91 25.91 -6.03
CA VAL A 271 -11.24 25.57 -4.64
C VAL A 271 -11.75 24.13 -4.57
N VAL A 272 -12.67 23.77 -5.47
CA VAL A 272 -13.24 22.42 -5.53
C VAL A 272 -12.15 21.37 -5.86
N LEU A 273 -11.28 21.65 -6.85
CA LEU A 273 -10.16 20.76 -7.21
C LEU A 273 -9.21 20.52 -6.02
N LYS A 274 -8.88 21.57 -5.27
CA LYS A 274 -8.05 21.46 -4.06
C LYS A 274 -8.71 20.61 -3.00
N ALA A 275 -10.02 20.80 -2.77
CA ALA A 275 -10.78 20.00 -1.81
C ALA A 275 -10.80 18.53 -2.21
N ILE A 276 -11.06 18.20 -3.48
CA ILE A 276 -11.02 16.83 -4.01
C ILE A 276 -9.64 16.20 -3.81
N ALA A 277 -8.57 16.94 -4.15
CA ALA A 277 -7.20 16.44 -4.01
C ALA A 277 -6.85 16.15 -2.54
N LEU A 278 -7.27 17.03 -1.61
CA LEU A 278 -7.01 16.84 -0.19
C LEU A 278 -7.85 15.68 0.39
N ILE A 279 -9.12 15.51 -0.03
CA ILE A 279 -9.94 14.34 0.31
C ILE A 279 -9.21 13.03 -0.05
N GLY A 280 -8.64 12.96 -1.25
CA GLY A 280 -7.84 11.81 -1.67
C GLY A 280 -6.56 11.63 -0.85
N ALA A 281 -5.91 12.72 -0.45
CA ALA A 281 -4.67 12.68 0.33
C ALA A 281 -4.90 12.18 1.77
N ILE A 282 -5.99 12.63 2.41
CA ILE A 282 -6.34 12.22 3.79
C ILE A 282 -7.14 10.92 3.85
N GLU A 283 -7.40 10.28 2.71
CA GLU A 283 -8.26 9.08 2.62
C GLU A 283 -9.66 9.30 3.19
N GLY A 284 -10.28 10.44 2.80
CA GLY A 284 -11.58 10.89 3.30
C GLY A 284 -12.74 10.07 2.74
N HIS A 285 -12.89 8.81 3.16
CA HIS A 285 -13.87 7.85 2.64
C HIS A 285 -15.33 8.34 2.74
N THR A 286 -15.65 9.16 3.74
CA THR A 286 -17.00 9.71 3.93
C THR A 286 -17.43 10.68 2.82
N ALA A 287 -16.50 11.16 1.97
CA ALA A 287 -16.81 11.99 0.81
C ALA A 287 -17.42 11.21 -0.37
N GLY A 288 -17.42 9.88 -0.33
CA GLY A 288 -17.84 9.04 -1.46
C GLY A 288 -19.16 9.46 -2.11
N PRO A 289 -20.28 9.62 -1.38
CA PRO A 289 -21.56 10.05 -1.96
C PRO A 289 -21.48 11.43 -2.63
N ALA A 290 -20.76 12.39 -2.03
CA ALA A 290 -20.60 13.74 -2.59
C ALA A 290 -19.75 13.73 -3.87
N LEU A 291 -18.70 12.91 -3.92
CA LEU A 291 -17.89 12.70 -5.14
C LEU A 291 -18.74 12.09 -6.26
N VAL A 292 -19.58 11.09 -5.97
CA VAL A 292 -20.50 10.51 -6.98
C VAL A 292 -21.49 11.55 -7.50
N THR A 293 -22.06 12.37 -6.63
CA THR A 293 -22.94 13.48 -7.01
C THR A 293 -22.22 14.46 -7.95
N LEU A 294 -20.97 14.82 -7.62
CA LEU A 294 -20.16 15.71 -8.46
C LEU A 294 -19.85 15.07 -9.83
N ILE A 295 -19.54 13.78 -9.88
CA ILE A 295 -19.32 13.04 -11.14
C ILE A 295 -20.57 13.07 -12.04
N GLY A 296 -21.77 12.96 -11.46
CA GLY A 296 -23.04 12.99 -12.17
C GLY A 296 -23.55 14.41 -12.54
N SER A 297 -22.92 15.46 -12.03
CA SER A 297 -23.37 16.85 -12.21
C SER A 297 -23.01 17.42 -13.58
N GLU A 298 -23.52 18.63 -13.87
CA GLU A 298 -23.16 19.42 -15.06
C GLU A 298 -21.93 20.33 -14.86
N ARG A 299 -21.15 20.12 -13.77
CA ARG A 299 -19.92 20.87 -13.50
C ARG A 299 -18.85 20.56 -14.55
N ALA A 300 -17.80 21.36 -14.60
CA ALA A 300 -16.70 21.21 -15.54
C ALA A 300 -16.12 19.78 -15.53
N LEU A 301 -15.79 19.23 -16.70
CA LEU A 301 -15.28 17.87 -16.85
C LEU A 301 -14.03 17.62 -15.99
N ALA A 302 -13.18 18.64 -15.80
CA ALA A 302 -12.00 18.54 -14.94
C ALA A 302 -12.35 18.17 -13.49
N LEU A 303 -13.42 18.75 -12.93
CA LEU A 303 -13.91 18.42 -11.58
C LEU A 303 -14.44 17.01 -11.52
N ARG A 304 -15.24 16.61 -12.52
CA ARG A 304 -15.87 15.29 -12.61
C ARG A 304 -14.79 14.20 -12.75
N PHE A 305 -13.72 14.46 -13.50
CA PHE A 305 -12.59 13.56 -13.63
C PHE A 305 -11.79 13.45 -12.32
N ALA A 306 -11.46 14.57 -11.70
CA ALA A 306 -10.75 14.58 -10.43
C ALA A 306 -11.54 13.83 -9.33
N ALA A 307 -12.87 14.05 -9.30
CA ALA A 307 -13.75 13.32 -8.37
C ALA A 307 -13.73 11.81 -8.62
N LEU A 308 -13.81 11.36 -9.88
CA LEU A 308 -13.76 9.95 -10.23
C LEU A 308 -12.40 9.32 -9.90
N GLU A 309 -11.29 10.00 -10.24
CA GLU A 309 -9.94 9.53 -9.93
C GLU A 309 -9.70 9.42 -8.42
N THR A 310 -10.20 10.39 -7.65
CA THR A 310 -10.12 10.35 -6.18
C THR A 310 -10.97 9.22 -5.63
N LEU A 311 -12.20 9.08 -6.11
CA LEU A 311 -13.10 8.03 -5.65
C LEU A 311 -12.51 6.63 -5.88
N VAL A 312 -11.89 6.36 -7.02
CA VAL A 312 -11.24 5.07 -7.33
C VAL A 312 -10.05 4.75 -6.42
N LYS A 313 -9.41 5.77 -5.86
CA LYS A 313 -8.29 5.59 -4.91
C LYS A 313 -8.75 5.33 -3.48
N LEU A 314 -10.00 5.65 -3.15
CA LEU A 314 -10.56 5.41 -1.82
C LEU A 314 -11.06 3.97 -1.73
N ASP A 315 -10.72 3.28 -0.64
CA ASP A 315 -11.22 1.92 -0.38
C ASP A 315 -12.70 1.93 0.02
N GLY A 316 -13.37 0.77 -0.07
CA GLY A 316 -14.75 0.62 0.39
C GLY A 316 -15.84 1.08 -0.59
N LEU A 317 -15.54 1.10 -1.89
CA LEU A 317 -16.42 1.63 -2.95
C LEU A 317 -17.65 0.79 -3.26
N SER A 318 -17.77 -0.45 -2.78
CA SER A 318 -18.85 -1.38 -3.17
C SER A 318 -20.25 -0.78 -2.99
N ALA A 319 -20.46 -0.03 -1.91
CA ALA A 319 -21.74 0.65 -1.67
C ALA A 319 -22.07 1.75 -2.68
N LEU A 320 -21.09 2.30 -3.38
CA LEU A 320 -21.24 3.39 -4.35
C LEU A 320 -21.33 2.92 -5.80
N ILE A 321 -21.03 1.66 -6.07
CA ILE A 321 -21.09 1.08 -7.43
C ILE A 321 -22.47 1.24 -8.08
N PRO A 322 -23.62 1.00 -7.41
CA PRO A 322 -24.92 1.24 -7.99
C PRO A 322 -25.11 2.69 -8.47
N SER A 323 -24.64 3.66 -7.71
CA SER A 323 -24.73 5.08 -8.07
C SER A 323 -23.84 5.44 -9.27
N LEU A 324 -22.61 4.89 -9.34
CA LEU A 324 -21.75 5.05 -10.51
C LEU A 324 -22.34 4.39 -11.77
N ASN A 325 -22.93 3.21 -11.62
CA ASN A 325 -23.68 2.55 -12.70
C ASN A 325 -24.87 3.38 -13.19
N ALA A 326 -25.57 4.07 -12.27
CA ALA A 326 -26.65 4.98 -12.62
C ALA A 326 -26.13 6.19 -13.41
N VAL A 327 -25.01 6.81 -13.03
CA VAL A 327 -24.37 7.90 -13.79
C VAL A 327 -23.96 7.42 -15.18
N LEU A 328 -23.39 6.22 -15.30
CA LEU A 328 -22.98 5.64 -16.59
C LEU A 328 -24.19 5.38 -17.49
N SER A 329 -25.30 4.85 -16.95
CA SER A 329 -26.52 4.53 -17.67
C SER A 329 -27.36 5.76 -18.01
N GLY A 330 -27.33 6.78 -17.16
CA GLY A 330 -28.14 8.00 -17.22
C GLY A 330 -27.69 9.03 -18.26
N GLY A 331 -26.69 8.71 -19.10
CA GLY A 331 -26.34 9.54 -20.23
C GLY A 331 -24.94 10.17 -20.17
N ALA A 332 -24.05 9.68 -19.31
CA ALA A 332 -22.64 10.08 -19.40
C ALA A 332 -22.11 9.90 -20.83
N GLN A 333 -21.52 10.93 -21.41
CA GLN A 333 -21.06 10.96 -22.79
C GLN A 333 -19.57 11.28 -22.89
N GLY A 334 -19.01 11.09 -24.09
CA GLY A 334 -17.63 11.47 -24.41
C GLY A 334 -16.60 10.80 -23.48
N GLU A 335 -15.62 11.59 -23.08
CA GLU A 335 -14.50 11.14 -22.24
C GLU A 335 -14.96 10.67 -20.84
N LEU A 336 -15.99 11.28 -20.26
CA LEU A 336 -16.50 10.84 -18.96
C LEU A 336 -17.04 9.41 -19.02
N ARG A 337 -17.75 9.05 -20.10
CA ARG A 337 -18.25 7.69 -20.32
C ARG A 337 -17.11 6.69 -20.39
N VAL A 338 -16.04 7.04 -21.13
CA VAL A 338 -14.82 6.21 -21.22
C VAL A 338 -14.24 5.97 -19.85
N ARG A 339 -14.00 7.04 -19.07
CA ARG A 339 -13.38 6.96 -17.75
C ARG A 339 -14.24 6.21 -16.73
N LEU A 340 -15.56 6.36 -16.77
CA LEU A 340 -16.49 5.59 -15.92
C LEU A 340 -16.42 4.08 -16.22
N VAL A 341 -16.43 3.70 -17.50
CA VAL A 341 -16.29 2.30 -17.89
C VAL A 341 -14.92 1.74 -17.46
N ASP A 342 -13.84 2.50 -17.64
CA ASP A 342 -12.51 2.08 -17.25
C ASP A 342 -12.39 1.96 -15.72
N ALA A 343 -12.94 2.91 -14.95
CA ALA A 343 -12.98 2.89 -13.49
C ALA A 343 -13.74 1.67 -12.95
N LEU A 344 -14.98 1.46 -13.40
CA LEU A 344 -15.81 0.31 -13.01
C LEU A 344 -15.18 -1.03 -13.43
N SER A 345 -14.46 -1.05 -14.57
CA SER A 345 -13.69 -2.22 -15.00
C SER A 345 -12.50 -2.50 -14.08
N THR A 346 -11.83 -1.47 -13.61
CA THR A 346 -10.67 -1.59 -12.68
C THR A 346 -11.11 -2.07 -11.31
N ILE A 347 -12.22 -1.53 -10.80
CA ILE A 347 -12.84 -1.98 -9.55
C ILE A 347 -13.28 -3.44 -9.67
N ALA A 348 -13.76 -3.83 -10.86
CA ALA A 348 -14.17 -5.19 -11.21
C ALA A 348 -15.24 -5.79 -10.28
N ASP A 349 -16.11 -4.94 -9.70
CA ASP A 349 -17.21 -5.40 -8.85
C ASP A 349 -18.30 -6.06 -9.69
N PRO A 350 -18.72 -7.30 -9.35
CA PRO A 350 -19.74 -8.04 -10.11
C PRO A 350 -21.09 -7.32 -10.24
N SER A 351 -21.43 -6.40 -9.35
CA SER A 351 -22.68 -5.62 -9.40
C SER A 351 -22.76 -4.69 -10.61
N SER A 352 -21.64 -4.37 -11.26
CA SER A 352 -21.60 -3.62 -12.52
C SER A 352 -21.90 -4.47 -13.75
N ALA A 353 -21.90 -5.79 -13.64
CA ALA A 353 -22.03 -6.68 -14.80
C ALA A 353 -23.36 -6.51 -15.57
N ALA A 354 -24.48 -6.34 -14.86
CA ALA A 354 -25.78 -6.12 -15.50
C ALA A 354 -25.80 -4.83 -16.33
N THR A 355 -25.23 -3.74 -15.80
CA THR A 355 -25.07 -2.47 -16.52
C THR A 355 -24.21 -2.66 -17.76
N PHE A 356 -23.08 -3.34 -17.64
CA PHE A 356 -22.16 -3.58 -18.75
C PHE A 356 -22.80 -4.46 -19.84
N LEU A 357 -23.56 -5.48 -19.46
CA LEU A 357 -24.31 -6.33 -20.40
C LEU A 357 -25.37 -5.53 -21.15
N SER A 358 -26.12 -4.68 -20.46
CA SER A 358 -27.11 -3.79 -21.11
C SER A 358 -26.45 -2.86 -22.12
N LEU A 359 -25.31 -2.27 -21.77
CA LEU A 359 -24.62 -1.31 -22.62
C LEU A 359 -23.91 -1.96 -23.82
N ILE A 360 -23.27 -3.11 -23.63
CA ILE A 360 -22.56 -3.80 -24.74
C ILE A 360 -23.56 -4.24 -25.84
N GLY A 361 -24.83 -4.56 -25.49
CA GLY A 361 -25.87 -4.92 -26.41
C GLY A 361 -26.58 -3.73 -27.05
N ARG A 362 -26.35 -2.49 -26.63
CA ARG A 362 -27.05 -1.29 -27.08
C ARG A 362 -26.68 -0.96 -28.54
N ARG A 363 -27.67 -0.82 -29.41
CA ARG A 363 -27.47 -0.30 -30.78
C ARG A 363 -26.92 1.12 -30.70
N GLY A 364 -25.86 1.41 -31.46
CA GLY A 364 -25.22 2.73 -31.51
C GLY A 364 -24.15 2.97 -30.44
N GLU A 365 -23.90 2.03 -29.53
CA GLU A 365 -22.75 2.16 -28.62
C GLU A 365 -21.43 2.12 -29.41
N ALA A 366 -20.53 3.07 -29.11
CA ALA A 366 -19.27 3.21 -29.83
C ALA A 366 -18.38 1.95 -29.69
N PRO A 367 -17.70 1.50 -30.77
CA PRO A 367 -16.86 0.30 -30.72
C PRO A 367 -15.80 0.33 -29.61
N GLY A 368 -15.15 1.48 -29.38
CA GLY A 368 -14.17 1.65 -28.32
C GLY A 368 -14.77 1.48 -26.90
N ILE A 369 -16.03 1.89 -26.69
CA ILE A 369 -16.74 1.65 -25.42
C ILE A 369 -17.10 0.17 -25.30
N ARG A 370 -17.62 -0.45 -26.38
CA ARG A 370 -17.96 -1.88 -26.39
C ARG A 370 -16.74 -2.76 -26.08
N ALA A 371 -15.58 -2.41 -26.63
CA ALA A 371 -14.32 -3.09 -26.31
C ALA A 371 -13.97 -3.00 -24.81
N ARG A 372 -14.13 -1.80 -24.20
CA ARG A 372 -13.91 -1.60 -22.77
C ARG A 372 -14.92 -2.36 -21.91
N LEU A 373 -16.19 -2.35 -22.29
CA LEU A 373 -17.25 -3.11 -21.60
C LEU A 373 -16.95 -4.62 -21.65
N ALA A 374 -16.55 -5.14 -22.81
CA ALA A 374 -16.12 -6.54 -22.93
C ALA A 374 -14.95 -6.87 -21.99
N ARG A 375 -13.92 -6.00 -21.96
CA ARG A 375 -12.79 -6.14 -21.04
C ARG A 375 -13.23 -6.15 -19.59
N GLY A 376 -14.13 -5.22 -19.19
CA GLY A 376 -14.66 -5.11 -17.83
C GLY A 376 -15.40 -6.37 -17.39
N LEU A 377 -16.28 -6.91 -18.25
CA LEU A 377 -16.98 -8.18 -18.01
C LEU A 377 -15.99 -9.34 -17.79
N GLY A 378 -14.88 -9.34 -18.53
CA GLY A 378 -13.77 -10.28 -18.32
C GLY A 378 -13.09 -10.11 -16.97
N LEU A 379 -12.82 -8.87 -16.54
CA LEU A 379 -12.19 -8.56 -15.25
C LEU A 379 -13.11 -8.94 -14.06
N MET A 380 -14.41 -8.70 -14.19
CA MET A 380 -15.44 -9.15 -13.24
C MET A 380 -15.60 -10.68 -13.22
N ARG A 381 -15.03 -11.40 -14.18
CA ARG A 381 -15.17 -12.86 -14.34
C ARG A 381 -16.61 -13.33 -14.40
N HIS A 382 -17.48 -12.52 -14.99
CA HIS A 382 -18.93 -12.73 -15.00
C HIS A 382 -19.34 -13.79 -16.04
N GLY A 383 -19.57 -15.02 -15.57
CA GLY A 383 -19.94 -16.16 -16.43
C GLY A 383 -21.11 -15.91 -17.36
N PRO A 384 -22.25 -15.33 -16.90
CA PRO A 384 -23.41 -15.02 -17.76
C PRO A 384 -23.12 -14.06 -18.92
N ALA A 385 -21.95 -13.40 -18.95
CA ALA A 385 -21.54 -12.56 -20.08
C ALA A 385 -21.07 -13.36 -21.31
N VAL A 386 -20.80 -14.66 -21.18
CA VAL A 386 -20.28 -15.49 -22.27
C VAL A 386 -21.10 -15.35 -23.56
N PRO A 387 -22.44 -15.46 -23.60
CA PRO A 387 -23.22 -15.30 -24.84
C PRO A 387 -23.02 -13.94 -25.51
N ALA A 388 -23.05 -12.85 -24.75
CA ALA A 388 -22.85 -11.49 -25.27
C ALA A 388 -21.41 -11.30 -25.82
N LEU A 389 -20.40 -11.82 -25.13
CA LEU A 389 -19.01 -11.78 -25.59
C LEU A 389 -18.79 -12.63 -26.84
N VAL A 390 -19.47 -13.78 -26.95
CA VAL A 390 -19.45 -14.62 -28.16
C VAL A 390 -20.05 -13.89 -29.35
N ALA A 391 -21.15 -13.17 -29.16
CA ALA A 391 -21.75 -12.35 -30.23
C ALA A 391 -20.77 -11.24 -30.68
N ALA A 392 -19.99 -10.69 -29.78
CA ALA A 392 -19.01 -9.65 -30.08
C ALA A 392 -17.77 -10.13 -30.88
N LEU A 393 -17.57 -11.43 -31.07
CA LEU A 393 -16.40 -12.00 -31.79
C LEU A 393 -16.39 -11.71 -33.30
N ILE A 394 -17.51 -11.27 -33.88
CA ILE A 394 -17.64 -10.92 -35.31
C ILE A 394 -17.71 -9.42 -35.55
N GLU A 395 -17.58 -8.63 -34.51
CA GLU A 395 -17.57 -7.18 -34.60
C GLU A 395 -16.23 -6.63 -35.07
N ARG A 396 -16.05 -5.30 -34.97
CA ARG A 396 -14.79 -4.66 -35.28
C ARG A 396 -13.65 -5.30 -34.48
N ARG A 397 -12.46 -5.31 -35.06
CA ARG A 397 -11.26 -6.00 -34.53
C ARG A 397 -11.01 -5.73 -33.05
N GLU A 398 -11.11 -4.47 -32.62
CA GLU A 398 -10.88 -4.07 -31.22
C GLU A 398 -11.89 -4.70 -30.25
N VAL A 399 -13.16 -4.78 -30.63
CA VAL A 399 -14.23 -5.40 -29.84
C VAL A 399 -14.03 -6.91 -29.78
N ALA A 400 -13.78 -7.53 -30.93
CA ALA A 400 -13.53 -8.97 -31.01
C ALA A 400 -12.29 -9.41 -30.21
N GLN A 401 -11.20 -8.63 -30.22
CA GLN A 401 -10.01 -8.91 -29.42
C GLN A 401 -10.30 -8.82 -27.91
N SER A 402 -11.00 -7.77 -27.47
CA SER A 402 -11.39 -7.61 -26.06
C SER A 402 -12.34 -8.71 -25.61
N ALA A 403 -13.28 -9.13 -26.46
CA ALA A 403 -14.18 -10.25 -26.20
C ALA A 403 -13.43 -11.59 -26.08
N GLN A 404 -12.45 -11.86 -26.96
CA GLN A 404 -11.61 -13.07 -26.86
C GLN A 404 -10.83 -13.12 -25.55
N GLU A 405 -10.22 -11.99 -25.14
CA GLU A 405 -9.49 -11.91 -23.89
C GLU A 405 -10.42 -12.09 -22.67
N ALA A 406 -11.60 -11.47 -22.71
CA ALA A 406 -12.62 -11.63 -21.69
C ALA A 406 -13.10 -13.09 -21.57
N LEU A 407 -13.39 -13.74 -22.69
CA LEU A 407 -13.77 -15.15 -22.72
C LEU A 407 -12.67 -16.05 -22.14
N LEU A 408 -11.39 -15.78 -22.49
CA LEU A 408 -10.26 -16.50 -21.92
C LEU A 408 -10.18 -16.30 -20.40
N ARG A 409 -10.37 -15.06 -19.92
CA ARG A 409 -10.32 -14.72 -18.48
C ARG A 409 -11.47 -15.36 -17.71
N ILE A 410 -12.65 -15.43 -18.30
CA ILE A 410 -13.83 -16.05 -17.67
C ILE A 410 -13.73 -17.58 -17.65
N THR A 411 -13.34 -18.20 -18.76
CA THR A 411 -13.51 -19.64 -18.98
C THR A 411 -12.20 -20.44 -18.99
N GLY A 412 -11.07 -19.75 -19.04
CA GLY A 412 -9.76 -20.38 -19.27
C GLY A 412 -9.55 -20.89 -20.71
N ARG A 413 -10.50 -20.66 -21.64
CA ARG A 413 -10.52 -21.21 -23.02
C ARG A 413 -10.40 -20.14 -24.08
N SER A 414 -9.93 -20.55 -25.26
CA SER A 414 -9.95 -19.71 -26.46
C SER A 414 -10.24 -20.60 -27.68
N PHE A 415 -11.25 -20.22 -28.44
CA PHE A 415 -11.56 -20.84 -29.75
C PHE A 415 -11.25 -19.91 -30.93
N GLY A 416 -10.59 -18.75 -30.64
CA GLY A 416 -10.30 -17.73 -31.64
C GLY A 416 -11.51 -16.82 -31.92
N ALA A 417 -11.53 -16.22 -33.11
CA ALA A 417 -12.59 -15.33 -33.60
C ALA A 417 -13.23 -15.85 -34.87
N GLY A 418 -14.31 -15.17 -35.30
CA GLY A 418 -15.06 -15.48 -36.55
C GLY A 418 -16.13 -16.57 -36.38
N LYS A 419 -16.85 -16.86 -37.46
CA LYS A 419 -18.03 -17.73 -37.45
C LYS A 419 -17.78 -19.13 -36.86
N SER A 420 -16.67 -19.76 -37.20
CA SER A 420 -16.30 -21.09 -36.66
C SER A 420 -16.08 -21.06 -35.12
N ALA A 421 -15.53 -19.99 -34.61
CA ALA A 421 -15.35 -19.81 -33.15
C ALA A 421 -16.71 -19.69 -32.44
N ILE A 422 -17.64 -18.94 -33.00
CA ILE A 422 -19.00 -18.78 -32.44
C ILE A 422 -19.68 -20.14 -32.26
N THR A 423 -19.68 -21.00 -33.28
CA THR A 423 -20.31 -22.33 -33.20
C THR A 423 -19.64 -23.19 -32.08
N LYS A 424 -18.32 -23.12 -31.95
CA LYS A 424 -17.61 -23.83 -30.87
C LYS A 424 -17.98 -23.28 -29.50
N TRP A 425 -18.06 -21.96 -29.36
CA TRP A 425 -18.46 -21.30 -28.11
C TRP A 425 -19.90 -21.61 -27.73
N GLN A 426 -20.86 -21.57 -28.69
CA GLN A 426 -22.27 -21.90 -28.44
C GLN A 426 -22.44 -23.34 -27.94
N ARG A 427 -21.76 -24.30 -28.61
CA ARG A 427 -21.76 -25.70 -28.17
C ARG A 427 -21.18 -25.86 -26.78
N TRP A 428 -20.05 -25.20 -26.54
CA TRP A 428 -19.42 -25.27 -25.23
C TRP A 428 -20.30 -24.67 -24.14
N TRP A 429 -20.89 -23.50 -24.38
CA TRP A 429 -21.75 -22.82 -23.43
C TRP A 429 -22.98 -23.65 -23.08
N SER A 430 -23.70 -24.19 -24.06
CA SER A 430 -24.86 -25.06 -23.84
C SER A 430 -24.55 -26.26 -22.92
N ALA A 431 -23.32 -26.77 -22.99
CA ALA A 431 -22.91 -27.91 -22.19
C ALA A 431 -22.37 -27.55 -20.78
N ASN A 432 -22.01 -26.26 -20.55
CA ASN A 432 -21.25 -25.90 -19.36
C ASN A 432 -21.86 -24.74 -18.54
N GLN A 433 -22.90 -24.05 -19.00
CA GLN A 433 -23.44 -22.85 -18.35
C GLN A 433 -23.86 -23.05 -16.88
N GLU A 434 -24.30 -24.25 -16.51
CA GLU A 434 -24.72 -24.60 -15.16
C GLU A 434 -23.57 -25.05 -14.25
N ALA A 435 -22.39 -25.31 -14.83
CA ALA A 435 -21.24 -25.77 -14.06
C ALA A 435 -20.55 -24.58 -13.36
N PRO A 436 -19.96 -24.79 -12.16
CA PRO A 436 -19.15 -23.78 -11.50
C PRO A 436 -17.95 -23.35 -12.35
N ARG A 437 -17.60 -22.07 -12.29
CA ARG A 437 -16.46 -21.51 -13.05
C ARG A 437 -15.13 -22.23 -12.72
N THR A 438 -14.93 -22.68 -11.51
CA THR A 438 -13.75 -23.47 -11.12
C THR A 438 -13.61 -24.75 -11.92
N ASP A 439 -14.73 -25.39 -12.28
CA ASP A 439 -14.73 -26.60 -13.10
C ASP A 439 -14.39 -26.28 -14.56
N TRP A 440 -14.85 -25.14 -15.09
CA TRP A 440 -14.44 -24.66 -16.39
C TRP A 440 -12.93 -24.46 -16.47
N LEU A 441 -12.34 -23.84 -15.45
CA LEU A 441 -10.90 -23.58 -15.40
C LEU A 441 -10.11 -24.90 -15.27
N LYS A 442 -10.53 -25.80 -14.37
CA LYS A 442 -9.89 -27.13 -14.21
C LYS A 442 -9.94 -27.93 -15.52
N ALA A 443 -11.09 -27.96 -16.18
CA ALA A 443 -11.25 -28.62 -17.49
C ALA A 443 -10.34 -27.99 -18.55
N ALA A 444 -10.30 -26.65 -18.62
CA ALA A 444 -9.44 -25.92 -19.56
C ALA A 444 -7.94 -26.19 -19.33
N PHE A 445 -7.50 -26.32 -18.07
CA PHE A 445 -6.12 -26.68 -17.76
C PHE A 445 -5.84 -28.18 -17.96
N SER A 446 -6.84 -29.06 -17.77
CA SER A 446 -6.70 -30.50 -18.07
C SER A 446 -6.42 -30.71 -19.55
N GLU A 447 -7.09 -29.99 -20.44
CA GLU A 447 -6.80 -30.00 -21.89
C GLU A 447 -5.39 -29.52 -22.24
N ARG A 448 -4.80 -28.68 -21.38
CA ARG A 448 -3.38 -28.26 -21.47
C ARG A 448 -2.42 -29.23 -20.76
N GLY A 449 -2.90 -30.42 -20.39
CA GLY A 449 -2.10 -31.49 -19.79
C GLY A 449 -1.83 -31.32 -18.29
N VAL A 450 -2.56 -30.45 -17.58
CA VAL A 450 -2.54 -30.38 -16.09
C VAL A 450 -3.46 -31.49 -15.57
N LYS A 451 -2.92 -32.50 -14.89
CA LYS A 451 -3.71 -33.59 -14.30
C LYS A 451 -3.97 -33.29 -12.83
N PHE A 452 -5.23 -33.06 -12.48
CA PHE A 452 -5.69 -32.85 -11.11
C PHE A 452 -5.94 -34.22 -10.43
N ASP A 453 -4.87 -34.81 -9.92
CA ASP A 453 -4.90 -36.05 -9.18
C ASP A 453 -4.38 -35.77 -7.75
N PRO A 454 -5.13 -36.10 -6.69
CA PRO A 454 -4.70 -35.86 -5.31
C PRO A 454 -3.30 -36.43 -5.00
N LYS A 455 -2.93 -37.54 -5.64
CA LYS A 455 -1.60 -38.15 -5.50
C LYS A 455 -0.49 -37.45 -6.27
N ARG A 456 -0.83 -36.50 -7.17
CA ARG A 456 0.10 -35.79 -8.07
C ARG A 456 -0.03 -34.28 -8.01
N THR A 457 -0.58 -33.74 -6.92
CA THR A 457 -0.84 -32.30 -6.74
C THR A 457 0.38 -31.44 -7.05
N LYS A 458 1.57 -31.80 -6.56
CA LYS A 458 2.81 -31.05 -6.81
C LYS A 458 3.13 -30.92 -8.31
N ARG A 459 2.86 -31.96 -9.12
CA ARG A 459 3.09 -31.91 -10.58
C ARG A 459 2.07 -31.00 -11.29
N ALA A 460 0.82 -31.00 -10.84
CA ALA A 460 -0.20 -30.10 -11.35
C ALA A 460 0.15 -28.64 -11.03
N LEU A 461 0.52 -28.34 -9.79
CA LEU A 461 0.96 -27.02 -9.35
C LEU A 461 2.17 -26.53 -10.14
N SER A 462 3.18 -27.40 -10.38
CA SER A 462 4.36 -27.04 -11.18
C SER A 462 3.97 -26.61 -12.61
N LYS A 463 3.00 -27.28 -13.23
CA LYS A 463 2.51 -26.91 -14.56
C LYS A 463 1.71 -25.60 -14.54
N LEU A 464 0.85 -25.40 -13.53
CA LEU A 464 0.10 -24.14 -13.38
C LEU A 464 1.05 -22.96 -13.18
N VAL A 465 2.04 -23.09 -12.30
CA VAL A 465 3.05 -22.05 -12.07
C VAL A 465 3.87 -21.80 -13.36
N ALA A 466 4.21 -22.83 -14.13
CA ALA A 466 4.90 -22.64 -15.40
C ALA A 466 4.07 -21.82 -16.41
N LEU A 467 2.75 -22.02 -16.44
CA LEU A 467 1.82 -21.24 -17.29
C LEU A 467 1.76 -19.76 -16.88
N MET A 468 1.97 -19.45 -15.60
CA MET A 468 2.00 -18.06 -15.11
C MET A 468 3.16 -17.24 -15.71
N ARG A 469 4.20 -17.89 -16.22
CA ARG A 469 5.38 -17.19 -16.78
C ARG A 469 5.04 -16.21 -17.90
N LYS A 470 3.97 -16.47 -18.65
CA LYS A 470 3.53 -15.62 -19.78
C LYS A 470 2.71 -14.40 -19.35
N GLY A 471 2.26 -14.35 -18.11
CA GLY A 471 1.37 -13.30 -17.63
C GLY A 471 -0.05 -13.35 -18.21
N GLY A 472 -0.81 -12.26 -18.00
CA GLY A 472 -2.14 -12.03 -18.56
C GLY A 472 -3.23 -12.96 -18.04
N ALA A 473 -4.35 -13.02 -18.77
CA ALA A 473 -5.58 -13.74 -18.37
C ALA A 473 -5.34 -15.20 -17.97
N LEU A 474 -4.47 -15.91 -18.66
CA LEU A 474 -4.19 -17.32 -18.35
C LEU A 474 -3.39 -17.46 -17.02
N SER A 475 -2.50 -16.51 -16.72
CA SER A 475 -1.80 -16.44 -15.44
C SER A 475 -2.79 -16.21 -14.28
N GLU A 476 -3.76 -15.31 -14.48
CA GLU A 476 -4.82 -15.05 -13.49
C GLU A 476 -5.67 -16.31 -13.22
N CYS A 477 -6.10 -16.99 -14.29
CA CYS A 477 -6.85 -18.25 -14.17
C CYS A 477 -6.04 -19.34 -13.44
N ALA A 478 -4.73 -19.44 -13.72
CA ALA A 478 -3.85 -20.41 -13.04
C ALA A 478 -3.74 -20.13 -11.53
N ARG A 479 -3.63 -18.85 -11.15
CA ARG A 479 -3.62 -18.45 -9.72
C ARG A 479 -4.92 -18.82 -9.01
N GLU A 480 -6.06 -18.64 -9.65
CA GLU A 480 -7.35 -19.04 -9.08
C GLU A 480 -7.43 -20.54 -8.83
N VAL A 481 -7.00 -21.35 -9.80
CA VAL A 481 -6.99 -22.80 -9.63
C VAL A 481 -5.99 -23.22 -8.55
N ILE A 482 -4.82 -22.57 -8.45
CA ILE A 482 -3.88 -22.84 -7.36
C ILE A 482 -4.53 -22.53 -6.00
N ARG A 483 -5.20 -21.38 -5.87
CA ARG A 483 -5.92 -20.99 -4.65
C ARG A 483 -7.03 -22.00 -4.31
N ASP A 484 -7.80 -22.41 -5.28
CA ASP A 484 -8.88 -23.41 -5.09
C ASP A 484 -8.35 -24.76 -4.62
N VAL A 485 -7.21 -25.20 -5.14
CA VAL A 485 -6.61 -26.51 -4.82
C VAL A 485 -5.82 -26.49 -3.50
N THR A 486 -5.24 -25.37 -3.09
CA THR A 486 -4.27 -25.31 -1.99
C THR A 486 -4.62 -24.31 -0.89
N GLY A 487 -5.59 -23.45 -1.08
CA GLY A 487 -5.86 -22.30 -0.21
C GLY A 487 -4.82 -21.17 -0.32
N TYR A 488 -3.70 -21.38 -1.03
CA TYR A 488 -2.63 -20.41 -1.13
C TYR A 488 -2.98 -19.26 -2.07
N SER A 489 -2.88 -18.04 -1.55
CA SER A 489 -3.08 -16.81 -2.33
C SER A 489 -2.12 -15.72 -1.85
N LEU A 490 -1.49 -15.02 -2.79
CA LEU A 490 -0.76 -13.78 -2.50
C LEU A 490 -1.73 -12.61 -2.62
N LYS A 491 -1.68 -11.65 -1.69
CA LYS A 491 -2.37 -10.36 -1.83
C LYS A 491 -1.80 -9.65 -3.06
N GLN A 492 -2.67 -9.27 -3.99
CA GLN A 492 -2.28 -8.90 -5.36
C GLN A 492 -1.90 -7.44 -5.57
N GLU A 493 -2.08 -6.58 -4.59
CA GLU A 493 -2.30 -5.15 -4.82
C GLU A 493 -1.15 -4.40 -5.51
N HIS A 494 0.06 -4.97 -5.60
CA HIS A 494 1.21 -4.23 -6.15
C HIS A 494 2.23 -5.07 -6.95
N TYR A 495 1.89 -6.29 -7.35
CA TYR A 495 2.88 -7.16 -8.02
C TYR A 495 2.65 -7.25 -9.53
N THR A 496 3.72 -7.05 -10.30
CA THR A 496 3.74 -7.37 -11.74
C THR A 496 3.59 -8.88 -11.95
N ASP A 497 3.11 -9.30 -13.14
CA ASP A 497 3.02 -10.73 -13.49
C ASP A 497 4.36 -11.48 -13.30
N ARG A 498 5.49 -10.80 -13.57
CA ARG A 498 6.83 -11.37 -13.36
C ARG A 498 7.15 -11.59 -11.88
N GLN A 499 6.76 -10.66 -11.01
CA GLN A 499 6.94 -10.79 -9.56
C GLN A 499 6.03 -11.89 -9.03
N MET A 500 4.76 -11.92 -9.43
CA MET A 500 3.81 -12.98 -9.07
C MET A 500 4.33 -14.35 -9.46
N TYR A 501 4.83 -14.53 -10.69
CA TYR A 501 5.45 -15.78 -11.12
C TYR A 501 6.62 -16.20 -10.22
N ARG A 502 7.51 -15.25 -9.86
CA ARG A 502 8.65 -15.52 -8.96
C ARG A 502 8.20 -15.98 -7.58
N PHE A 503 7.21 -15.32 -6.98
CA PHE A 503 6.66 -15.68 -5.67
C PHE A 503 6.02 -17.07 -5.66
N TYR A 504 5.16 -17.36 -6.63
CA TYR A 504 4.55 -18.70 -6.75
C TYR A 504 5.58 -19.79 -7.01
N ARG A 505 6.62 -19.49 -7.78
CA ARG A 505 7.73 -20.42 -8.00
C ARG A 505 8.52 -20.68 -6.71
N SER A 506 8.85 -19.65 -5.95
CA SER A 506 9.55 -19.79 -4.66
C SER A 506 8.71 -20.56 -3.65
N TRP A 507 7.42 -20.23 -3.53
CA TRP A 507 6.48 -20.98 -2.70
C TRP A 507 6.43 -22.48 -3.06
N LEU A 508 6.35 -22.77 -4.34
CA LEU A 508 6.31 -24.17 -4.81
C LEU A 508 7.60 -24.94 -4.49
N LEU A 509 8.76 -24.27 -4.57
CA LEU A 509 10.07 -24.86 -4.26
C LEU A 509 10.25 -25.10 -2.75
N ALA A 510 9.75 -24.19 -1.92
CA ALA A 510 9.77 -24.33 -0.45
C ALA A 510 8.85 -25.47 0.05
N GLY A 511 7.97 -25.97 -0.80
CA GLY A 511 6.93 -26.95 -0.49
C GLY A 511 5.65 -26.25 -0.01
N PRO A 512 4.50 -26.49 -0.67
CA PRO A 512 3.21 -26.03 -0.17
C PRO A 512 2.96 -26.67 1.21
N ARG A 513 2.79 -25.81 2.23
CA ARG A 513 2.39 -26.23 3.58
C ARG A 513 0.91 -26.47 3.64
#